data_f4d1e2b8e5af11696d2932a38534dfd8
#
_entry.id   f4d1e2b8e5af11696d2932a38534dfd8
#
_cell.length_a   1.000
_cell.length_b   1.000
_cell.length_c   1.000
_cell.angle_alpha   90.00
_cell.angle_beta   90.00
_cell.angle_gamma   90.00
#
_symmetry.space_group_name_H-M   'P 1'
#
loop_
_entity.id
_entity.type
_entity.pdbx_description
1 polymer ?
#
loop_
_entity_poly.entity_id
_entity_poly.type
_entity_poly.pdbx_seq_one_letter_code
_entity_poly.pdbx_strand_id
1 'polypeptide(L)'
;MCFEFDARPPALPADVVRPVAGGAKAELLELESADGTRFSAALAGSAESSDVGVVILPDIRGLYRFYIELAERFAEAGRHAIAIDYFGRTAGTGERDEDFDFWPHVEKTTPAQIQDDTRAAIEALRERTGASSAVTVGFCFGGLQSFVASADGVDLAGCVGFYAALNTDRWGVASPVERAAEIRGPLLGLFGEADQGIPVERVREFDQNLADAGVEHEIQLYPGAPHSFFDRKYEEHAEACADAWRRVLGFLQGVEERVSSPQ
;
A
#
# COMPACT_ATOMS: atom_id res chain seq x y z
N MET A 1 11.87 -0.47 -13.81
CA MET A 1 11.13 -1.75 -13.95
C MET A 1 10.81 -2.22 -12.57
N CYS A 2 9.57 -2.61 -12.33
CA CYS A 2 9.19 -3.28 -11.10
C CYS A 2 9.92 -4.63 -11.03
N PHE A 3 9.95 -5.27 -9.93
CA PHE A 3 10.75 -6.46 -9.59
C PHE A 3 10.35 -7.74 -10.36
N GLU A 4 11.06 -8.81 -10.13
CA GLU A 4 10.80 -10.14 -10.71
C GLU A 4 9.65 -10.84 -9.99
N PHE A 5 8.96 -11.77 -10.65
CA PHE A 5 7.81 -12.47 -10.06
C PHE A 5 8.17 -13.45 -8.94
N ASP A 6 9.45 -13.79 -8.79
CA ASP A 6 9.96 -14.61 -7.71
C ASP A 6 10.38 -13.80 -6.46
N ALA A 7 10.26 -12.46 -6.52
CA ALA A 7 10.48 -11.59 -5.36
C ALA A 7 9.55 -11.97 -4.20
N ARG A 8 10.06 -11.75 -2.98
CA ARG A 8 9.33 -12.00 -1.73
C ARG A 8 9.35 -10.75 -0.86
N PRO A 9 8.30 -10.52 -0.06
CA PRO A 9 8.34 -9.45 0.91
C PRO A 9 9.46 -9.71 1.92
N PRO A 10 10.14 -8.65 2.41
CA PRO A 10 11.17 -8.77 3.43
C PRO A 10 10.63 -9.46 4.68
N ALA A 11 11.50 -10.21 5.37
CA ALA A 11 11.16 -10.75 6.66
C ALA A 11 10.87 -9.62 7.67
N LEU A 12 9.95 -9.88 8.57
CA LEU A 12 9.71 -8.97 9.69
C LEU A 12 10.99 -8.87 10.55
N PRO A 13 11.33 -7.67 11.06
CA PRO A 13 12.43 -7.52 12.02
C PRO A 13 12.19 -8.41 13.26
N ALA A 14 13.25 -9.02 13.78
CA ALA A 14 13.16 -9.96 14.90
C ALA A 14 12.52 -9.38 16.17
N ASP A 15 12.63 -8.08 16.35
CA ASP A 15 12.02 -7.32 17.44
C ASP A 15 10.50 -7.09 17.26
N VAL A 16 9.98 -7.36 16.07
CA VAL A 16 8.57 -7.18 15.70
C VAL A 16 7.83 -8.51 15.57
N VAL A 17 8.55 -9.58 15.23
CA VAL A 17 7.96 -10.91 15.03
C VAL A 17 7.25 -11.37 16.30
N ARG A 18 5.95 -11.59 16.19
CA ARG A 18 5.17 -12.28 17.23
C ARG A 18 4.95 -13.73 16.79
N PRO A 19 5.24 -14.72 17.63
CA PRO A 19 5.02 -16.12 17.26
C PRO A 19 3.53 -16.38 17.09
N VAL A 20 3.05 -16.45 15.84
CA VAL A 20 1.71 -16.94 15.53
C VAL A 20 1.83 -18.44 15.22
N ALA A 21 1.23 -19.28 16.08
CA ALA A 21 1.22 -20.70 15.85
C ALA A 21 0.44 -21.03 14.57
N GLY A 22 1.14 -21.55 13.55
CA GLY A 22 0.55 -22.01 12.30
C GLY A 22 0.73 -21.08 11.09
N GLY A 23 1.31 -19.88 11.25
CA GLY A 23 1.43 -18.87 10.18
C GLY A 23 0.07 -18.32 9.73
N ALA A 24 0.00 -17.04 9.42
CA ALA A 24 -1.19 -16.46 8.80
C ALA A 24 -1.19 -16.86 7.31
N LYS A 25 -2.31 -17.42 6.82
CA LYS A 25 -2.49 -17.66 5.39
C LYS A 25 -3.57 -16.74 4.86
N ALA A 26 -3.32 -16.17 3.69
CA ALA A 26 -4.29 -15.36 3.01
C ALA A 26 -5.40 -16.24 2.38
N GLU A 27 -6.65 -15.81 2.56
CA GLU A 27 -7.82 -16.30 1.84
C GLU A 27 -7.97 -15.49 0.55
N LEU A 28 -8.06 -16.16 -0.58
CA LEU A 28 -8.38 -15.51 -1.86
C LEU A 28 -9.89 -15.27 -1.93
N LEU A 29 -10.26 -14.04 -2.27
CA LEU A 29 -11.63 -13.57 -2.33
C LEU A 29 -11.95 -12.98 -3.70
N GLU A 30 -13.21 -13.01 -4.07
CA GLU A 30 -13.77 -12.13 -5.09
C GLU A 30 -14.62 -11.07 -4.38
N LEU A 31 -14.33 -9.81 -4.63
CA LEU A 31 -15.09 -8.67 -4.14
C LEU A 31 -15.85 -8.02 -5.31
N GLU A 32 -16.89 -7.27 -4.99
CA GLU A 32 -17.68 -6.52 -5.98
C GLU A 32 -17.55 -5.03 -5.70
N SER A 33 -17.12 -4.28 -6.70
CA SER A 33 -17.02 -2.84 -6.68
C SER A 33 -18.39 -2.17 -6.85
N ALA A 34 -18.49 -0.87 -6.56
CA ALA A 34 -19.73 -0.11 -6.67
C ALA A 34 -20.38 -0.12 -8.06
N ASP A 35 -19.58 -0.33 -9.11
CA ASP A 35 -20.06 -0.46 -10.49
C ASP A 35 -20.48 -1.89 -10.89
N GLY A 36 -20.50 -2.83 -9.93
CA GLY A 36 -20.83 -4.24 -10.14
C GLY A 36 -19.67 -5.08 -10.69
N THR A 37 -18.49 -4.50 -10.85
CA THR A 37 -17.31 -5.25 -11.31
C THR A 37 -16.78 -6.15 -10.19
N ARG A 38 -16.50 -7.41 -10.53
CA ARG A 38 -15.79 -8.32 -9.63
C ARG A 38 -14.28 -8.20 -9.82
N PHE A 39 -13.57 -8.24 -8.72
CA PHE A 39 -12.10 -8.22 -8.69
C PHE A 39 -11.55 -9.16 -7.63
N SER A 40 -10.31 -9.61 -7.83
CA SER A 40 -9.64 -10.51 -6.88
C SER A 40 -9.05 -9.75 -5.71
N ALA A 41 -9.11 -10.34 -4.53
CA ALA A 41 -8.44 -9.85 -3.32
C ALA A 41 -7.86 -11.02 -2.52
N ALA A 42 -6.90 -10.72 -1.64
CA ALA A 42 -6.31 -11.66 -0.70
C ALA A 42 -6.36 -11.09 0.71
N LEU A 43 -7.12 -11.72 1.61
CA LEU A 43 -7.31 -11.31 2.99
C LEU A 43 -6.51 -12.20 3.93
N ALA A 44 -5.65 -11.63 4.73
CA ALA A 44 -4.97 -12.29 5.84
C ALA A 44 -5.43 -11.71 7.18
N GLY A 45 -6.07 -12.56 7.99
CA GLY A 45 -6.54 -12.20 9.32
C GLY A 45 -5.45 -12.39 10.37
N SER A 46 -5.25 -11.41 11.24
CA SER A 46 -4.42 -11.57 12.44
C SER A 46 -5.15 -12.37 13.52
N ALA A 47 -4.40 -13.09 14.35
CA ALA A 47 -4.92 -13.71 15.57
C ALA A 47 -5.21 -12.67 16.67
N GLU A 48 -4.63 -11.47 16.57
CA GLU A 48 -4.86 -10.35 17.47
C GLU A 48 -5.98 -9.46 16.92
N SER A 49 -6.77 -8.85 17.78
CA SER A 49 -7.71 -7.80 17.37
C SER A 49 -6.94 -6.51 17.06
N SER A 50 -7.29 -5.84 15.99
CA SER A 50 -6.79 -4.52 15.65
C SER A 50 -7.94 -3.68 15.09
N ASP A 51 -8.11 -2.46 15.62
CA ASP A 51 -9.11 -1.52 15.12
C ASP A 51 -8.71 -0.91 13.76
N VAL A 52 -7.45 -1.03 13.38
CA VAL A 52 -6.92 -0.52 12.11
C VAL A 52 -6.46 -1.67 11.24
N GLY A 53 -7.15 -1.85 10.11
CA GLY A 53 -6.77 -2.80 9.07
C GLY A 53 -5.92 -2.15 7.98
N VAL A 54 -5.23 -2.97 7.19
CA VAL A 54 -4.36 -2.55 6.09
C VAL A 54 -4.97 -2.93 4.75
N VAL A 55 -5.13 -1.97 3.85
CA VAL A 55 -5.44 -2.22 2.43
C VAL A 55 -4.17 -2.06 1.62
N ILE A 56 -3.67 -3.16 1.06
CA ILE A 56 -2.46 -3.17 0.25
C ILE A 56 -2.83 -2.86 -1.20
N LEU A 57 -2.20 -1.81 -1.74
CA LEU A 57 -2.33 -1.38 -3.12
C LEU A 57 -1.07 -1.80 -3.90
N PRO A 58 -1.15 -2.84 -4.74
CA PRO A 58 -0.05 -3.38 -5.51
C PRO A 58 0.58 -2.37 -6.48
N ASP A 59 1.72 -2.73 -7.04
CA ASP A 59 2.28 -2.01 -8.19
C ASP A 59 1.47 -2.25 -9.47
N ILE A 60 2.01 -1.82 -10.61
CA ILE A 60 1.34 -1.92 -11.93
C ILE A 60 1.00 -3.35 -12.38
N ARG A 61 1.46 -4.39 -11.69
CA ARG A 61 1.18 -5.79 -12.05
C ARG A 61 -0.06 -6.36 -11.39
N GLY A 62 -0.69 -5.60 -10.47
CA GLY A 62 -1.87 -6.05 -9.75
C GLY A 62 -1.56 -7.06 -8.64
N LEU A 63 -2.56 -7.87 -8.29
CA LEU A 63 -2.47 -8.83 -7.19
C LEU A 63 -1.71 -10.08 -7.63
N TYR A 64 -0.40 -10.09 -7.45
CA TYR A 64 0.42 -11.29 -7.64
C TYR A 64 1.01 -11.76 -6.30
N ARG A 65 1.69 -12.89 -6.32
CA ARG A 65 2.15 -13.63 -5.15
C ARG A 65 2.82 -12.77 -4.07
N PHE A 66 3.67 -11.81 -4.45
CA PHE A 66 4.35 -10.93 -3.49
C PHE A 66 3.36 -10.23 -2.54
N TYR A 67 2.25 -9.67 -3.08
CA TYR A 67 1.27 -8.93 -2.29
C TYR A 67 0.38 -9.83 -1.45
N ILE A 68 0.14 -11.07 -1.90
CA ILE A 68 -0.54 -12.10 -1.10
C ILE A 68 0.33 -12.46 0.11
N GLU A 69 1.62 -12.75 -0.10
CA GLU A 69 2.58 -13.02 0.97
C GLU A 69 2.79 -11.81 1.89
N LEU A 70 2.70 -10.57 1.35
CA LEU A 70 2.80 -9.35 2.14
C LEU A 70 1.61 -9.18 3.10
N ALA A 71 0.38 -9.51 2.66
CA ALA A 71 -0.78 -9.52 3.55
C ALA A 71 -0.57 -10.52 4.69
N GLU A 72 0.00 -11.70 4.42
CA GLU A 72 0.37 -12.68 5.45
C GLU A 72 1.39 -12.10 6.45
N ARG A 73 2.41 -11.34 5.97
CA ARG A 73 3.38 -10.68 6.86
C ARG A 73 2.74 -9.64 7.77
N PHE A 74 1.79 -8.84 7.27
CA PHE A 74 1.04 -7.93 8.12
C PHE A 74 0.24 -8.69 9.19
N ALA A 75 -0.39 -9.80 8.84
CA ALA A 75 -1.13 -10.61 9.79
C ALA A 75 -0.21 -11.25 10.85
N GLU A 76 1.01 -11.68 10.48
CA GLU A 76 2.05 -12.13 11.40
C GLU A 76 2.54 -11.00 12.33
N ALA A 77 2.47 -9.74 11.88
CA ALA A 77 2.78 -8.56 12.68
C ALA A 77 1.61 -8.07 13.55
N GLY A 78 0.50 -8.81 13.61
CA GLY A 78 -0.67 -8.45 14.41
C GLY A 78 -1.65 -7.50 13.71
N ARG A 79 -1.59 -7.37 12.37
CA ARG A 79 -2.43 -6.47 11.59
C ARG A 79 -3.28 -7.23 10.57
N HIS A 80 -4.59 -7.04 10.57
CA HIS A 80 -5.43 -7.54 9.47
C HIS A 80 -5.05 -6.83 8.17
N ALA A 81 -4.91 -7.57 7.08
CA ALA A 81 -4.52 -6.98 5.80
C ALA A 81 -5.29 -7.61 4.63
N ILE A 82 -5.68 -6.78 3.68
CA ILE A 82 -6.27 -7.19 2.41
C ILE A 82 -5.50 -6.56 1.25
N ALA A 83 -5.03 -7.38 0.31
CA ALA A 83 -4.42 -6.91 -0.93
C ALA A 83 -5.42 -7.03 -2.08
N ILE A 84 -5.51 -6.03 -2.96
CA ILE A 84 -6.49 -5.99 -4.04
C ILE A 84 -5.85 -6.12 -5.42
N ASP A 85 -6.65 -6.55 -6.40
CA ASP A 85 -6.33 -6.45 -7.82
C ASP A 85 -7.03 -5.25 -8.46
N TYR A 86 -6.41 -4.65 -9.49
CA TYR A 86 -6.98 -3.49 -10.20
C TYR A 86 -7.71 -3.85 -11.48
N PHE A 87 -7.57 -5.09 -11.96
CA PHE A 87 -7.84 -5.43 -13.35
C PHE A 87 -9.12 -6.25 -13.54
N GLY A 88 -9.99 -6.28 -12.53
CA GLY A 88 -11.29 -6.95 -12.62
C GLY A 88 -12.11 -6.51 -13.83
N ARG A 89 -12.10 -5.19 -14.16
CA ARG A 89 -12.83 -4.62 -15.29
C ARG A 89 -12.28 -5.00 -16.66
N THR A 90 -11.02 -5.34 -16.74
CA THR A 90 -10.33 -5.51 -18.04
C THR A 90 -9.77 -6.92 -18.25
N ALA A 91 -9.50 -7.66 -17.17
CA ALA A 91 -8.95 -9.01 -17.20
C ALA A 91 -9.79 -10.03 -16.42
N GLY A 92 -10.90 -9.61 -15.79
CA GLY A 92 -11.69 -10.47 -14.90
C GLY A 92 -10.95 -10.84 -13.61
N THR A 93 -11.53 -11.77 -12.85
CA THR A 93 -10.91 -12.31 -11.63
C THR A 93 -9.90 -13.41 -11.98
N GLY A 94 -8.93 -13.65 -11.09
CA GLY A 94 -7.92 -14.70 -11.25
C GLY A 94 -6.55 -14.26 -10.69
N GLU A 95 -5.61 -15.17 -10.72
CA GLU A 95 -4.23 -14.91 -10.33
C GLU A 95 -3.51 -14.10 -11.42
N ARG A 96 -2.58 -13.24 -10.98
CA ARG A 96 -1.67 -12.51 -11.85
C ARG A 96 -0.29 -13.16 -11.72
N ASP A 97 0.17 -13.76 -12.81
CA ASP A 97 1.44 -14.47 -12.90
C ASP A 97 2.44 -13.75 -13.82
N GLU A 98 3.57 -14.38 -14.10
CA GLU A 98 4.63 -13.82 -14.93
C GLU A 98 4.23 -13.66 -16.40
N ASP A 99 3.24 -14.40 -16.87
CA ASP A 99 2.74 -14.34 -18.25
C ASP A 99 1.65 -13.26 -18.42
N PHE A 100 1.19 -12.63 -17.33
CA PHE A 100 0.16 -11.61 -17.40
C PHE A 100 0.68 -10.30 -17.97
N ASP A 101 0.20 -9.94 -19.19
CA ASP A 101 0.50 -8.66 -19.83
C ASP A 101 -0.32 -7.53 -19.18
N PHE A 102 0.21 -6.91 -18.13
CA PHE A 102 -0.45 -5.89 -17.33
C PHE A 102 -0.61 -4.53 -18.03
N TRP A 103 0.25 -4.18 -19.01
CA TRP A 103 0.26 -2.85 -19.59
C TRP A 103 -1.06 -2.43 -20.24
N PRO A 104 -1.73 -3.24 -21.08
CA PRO A 104 -3.02 -2.89 -21.66
C PRO A 104 -4.13 -2.69 -20.63
N HIS A 105 -3.97 -3.26 -19.44
CA HIS A 105 -4.92 -3.14 -18.33
C HIS A 105 -4.66 -1.89 -17.50
N VAL A 106 -3.39 -1.58 -17.20
CA VAL A 106 -2.97 -0.35 -16.50
C VAL A 106 -3.46 0.89 -17.25
N GLU A 107 -3.29 0.92 -18.58
CA GLU A 107 -3.71 2.06 -19.43
C GLU A 107 -5.23 2.31 -19.41
N LYS A 108 -6.03 1.32 -19.06
CA LYS A 108 -7.49 1.40 -18.98
C LYS A 108 -8.02 1.62 -17.58
N THR A 109 -7.16 1.51 -16.56
CA THR A 109 -7.52 1.66 -15.16
C THR A 109 -7.48 3.13 -14.77
N THR A 110 -8.53 3.61 -14.11
CA THR A 110 -8.62 4.98 -13.62
C THR A 110 -8.51 5.05 -12.10
N PRO A 111 -8.04 6.17 -11.52
CA PRO A 111 -8.01 6.35 -10.06
C PRO A 111 -9.37 6.16 -9.40
N ALA A 112 -10.44 6.65 -10.01
CA ALA A 112 -11.80 6.49 -9.48
C ALA A 112 -12.19 5.01 -9.33
N GLN A 113 -11.87 4.18 -10.32
CA GLN A 113 -12.10 2.73 -10.25
C GLN A 113 -11.31 2.08 -9.13
N ILE A 114 -10.02 2.44 -8.97
CA ILE A 114 -9.18 1.92 -7.88
C ILE A 114 -9.73 2.34 -6.52
N GLN A 115 -10.23 3.56 -6.39
CA GLN A 115 -10.85 4.03 -5.16
C GLN A 115 -12.14 3.28 -4.81
N ASP A 116 -12.97 2.96 -5.82
CA ASP A 116 -14.17 2.16 -5.61
C ASP A 116 -13.80 0.73 -5.17
N ASP A 117 -12.79 0.12 -5.78
CA ASP A 117 -12.25 -1.18 -5.37
C ASP A 117 -11.66 -1.11 -3.96
N THR A 118 -10.96 -0.01 -3.63
CA THR A 118 -10.41 0.24 -2.29
C THR A 118 -11.52 0.36 -1.24
N ARG A 119 -12.62 1.05 -1.54
CA ARG A 119 -13.79 1.14 -0.63
C ARG A 119 -14.42 -0.24 -0.41
N ALA A 120 -14.59 -1.04 -1.46
CA ALA A 120 -15.10 -2.40 -1.34
C ALA A 120 -14.17 -3.29 -0.48
N ALA A 121 -12.85 -3.12 -0.62
CA ALA A 121 -11.88 -3.83 0.20
C ALA A 121 -11.93 -3.40 1.69
N ILE A 122 -12.10 -2.11 1.97
CA ILE A 122 -12.28 -1.59 3.34
C ILE A 122 -13.54 -2.19 3.97
N GLU A 123 -14.64 -2.25 3.22
CA GLU A 123 -15.89 -2.86 3.70
C GLU A 123 -15.70 -4.34 4.03
N ALA A 124 -15.12 -5.10 3.10
CA ALA A 124 -14.81 -6.51 3.31
C ALA A 124 -13.88 -6.74 4.51
N LEU A 125 -12.88 -5.89 4.69
CA LEU A 125 -11.99 -5.94 5.84
C LEU A 125 -12.76 -5.72 7.16
N ARG A 126 -13.61 -4.69 7.20
CA ARG A 126 -14.48 -4.41 8.36
C ARG A 126 -15.40 -5.57 8.71
N GLU A 127 -16.10 -6.11 7.70
CA GLU A 127 -17.05 -7.22 7.89
C GLU A 127 -16.35 -8.52 8.35
N ARG A 128 -15.17 -8.81 7.82
CA ARG A 128 -14.48 -10.08 8.06
C ARG A 128 -13.61 -10.08 9.30
N THR A 129 -13.13 -8.93 9.76
CA THR A 129 -12.15 -8.83 10.84
C THR A 129 -12.63 -7.98 12.03
N GLY A 130 -13.64 -7.15 11.83
CA GLY A 130 -14.11 -6.19 12.85
C GLY A 130 -13.28 -4.90 12.92
N ALA A 131 -12.25 -4.71 12.05
CA ALA A 131 -11.50 -3.47 12.01
C ALA A 131 -12.42 -2.28 11.70
N SER A 132 -12.38 -1.24 12.55
CA SER A 132 -13.24 -0.07 12.41
C SER A 132 -12.71 0.97 11.43
N SER A 133 -11.41 0.96 11.17
CA SER A 133 -10.70 1.91 10.33
C SER A 133 -9.69 1.21 9.42
N ALA A 134 -9.24 1.90 8.38
CA ALA A 134 -8.28 1.36 7.44
C ALA A 134 -7.16 2.35 7.10
N VAL A 135 -5.96 1.82 6.86
CA VAL A 135 -4.81 2.51 6.29
C VAL A 135 -4.46 1.84 4.96
N THR A 136 -4.22 2.63 3.92
CA THR A 136 -3.68 2.10 2.67
C THR A 136 -2.16 2.01 2.72
N VAL A 137 -1.60 0.90 2.22
CA VAL A 137 -0.16 0.72 2.03
C VAL A 137 0.08 0.38 0.57
N GLY A 138 0.61 1.34 -0.18
CA GLY A 138 0.77 1.23 -1.62
C GLY A 138 2.22 1.19 -2.08
N PHE A 139 2.47 0.53 -3.22
CA PHE A 139 3.80 0.31 -3.78
C PHE A 139 3.88 0.84 -5.22
N CYS A 140 4.85 1.69 -5.54
CA CYS A 140 5.04 2.26 -6.88
C CYS A 140 3.76 2.97 -7.38
N PHE A 141 3.09 2.41 -8.38
CA PHE A 141 1.77 2.84 -8.85
C PHE A 141 0.73 2.82 -7.72
N GLY A 142 0.70 1.75 -6.93
CA GLY A 142 -0.18 1.65 -5.75
C GLY A 142 0.15 2.69 -4.68
N GLY A 143 1.42 3.10 -4.55
CA GLY A 143 1.82 4.19 -3.66
C GLY A 143 1.22 5.53 -4.10
N LEU A 144 1.25 5.83 -5.41
CA LEU A 144 0.52 6.96 -5.98
C LEU A 144 -0.98 6.86 -5.65
N GLN A 145 -1.59 5.69 -5.88
CA GLN A 145 -3.03 5.51 -5.63
C GLN A 145 -3.40 5.64 -4.15
N SER A 146 -2.50 5.25 -3.23
CA SER A 146 -2.66 5.46 -1.79
C SER A 146 -2.79 6.95 -1.43
N PHE A 147 -1.91 7.78 -1.97
CA PHE A 147 -1.95 9.23 -1.74
C PHE A 147 -3.14 9.89 -2.44
N VAL A 148 -3.45 9.47 -3.68
CA VAL A 148 -4.62 9.97 -4.43
C VAL A 148 -5.92 9.61 -3.73
N ALA A 149 -6.06 8.39 -3.20
CA ALA A 149 -7.25 7.98 -2.45
C ALA A 149 -7.49 8.85 -1.21
N SER A 150 -6.41 9.19 -0.48
CA SER A 150 -6.48 10.12 0.64
C SER A 150 -6.90 11.53 0.20
N ALA A 151 -6.31 12.06 -0.87
CA ALA A 151 -6.63 13.38 -1.42
C ALA A 151 -8.08 13.46 -1.93
N ASP A 152 -8.59 12.39 -2.54
CA ASP A 152 -9.97 12.31 -3.06
C ASP A 152 -11.01 11.95 -1.97
N GLY A 153 -10.57 11.82 -0.72
CA GLY A 153 -11.46 11.65 0.42
C GLY A 153 -12.06 10.26 0.57
N VAL A 154 -11.32 9.22 0.18
CA VAL A 154 -11.60 7.88 0.68
C VAL A 154 -11.44 7.89 2.20
N ASP A 155 -12.38 7.28 2.93
CA ASP A 155 -12.38 7.24 4.40
C ASP A 155 -11.23 6.37 4.92
N LEU A 156 -10.06 7.00 5.06
CA LEU A 156 -8.81 6.40 5.51
C LEU A 156 -8.34 7.04 6.81
N ALA A 157 -7.87 6.22 7.73
CA ALA A 157 -7.21 6.68 8.94
C ALA A 157 -5.76 7.14 8.71
N GLY A 158 -5.21 6.83 7.54
CA GLY A 158 -3.89 7.25 7.08
C GLY A 158 -3.50 6.57 5.77
N CYS A 159 -2.39 6.99 5.20
CA CYS A 159 -1.88 6.44 3.94
C CYS A 159 -0.36 6.26 3.96
N VAL A 160 0.12 5.16 3.38
CA VAL A 160 1.55 4.84 3.26
C VAL A 160 1.89 4.62 1.79
N GLY A 161 2.99 5.19 1.33
CA GLY A 161 3.50 4.99 -0.02
C GLY A 161 4.98 4.57 -0.04
N PHE A 162 5.26 3.39 -0.56
CA PHE A 162 6.61 2.94 -0.89
C PHE A 162 6.95 3.36 -2.30
N TYR A 163 8.07 4.09 -2.47
CA TYR A 163 8.51 4.59 -3.77
C TYR A 163 7.35 5.00 -4.69
N ALA A 164 6.41 5.75 -4.09
CA ALA A 164 5.20 6.20 -4.77
C ALA A 164 5.54 7.07 -5.97
N ALA A 165 4.90 6.81 -7.12
CA ALA A 165 5.13 7.62 -8.31
C ALA A 165 4.67 9.06 -8.08
N LEU A 166 5.62 10.01 -8.04
CA LEU A 166 5.35 11.44 -7.87
C LEU A 166 5.27 12.20 -9.21
N ASN A 167 5.78 11.61 -10.29
CA ASN A 167 5.63 12.10 -11.66
C ASN A 167 4.47 11.37 -12.32
N THR A 168 3.40 12.07 -12.63
CA THR A 168 2.10 11.47 -12.98
C THR A 168 1.65 11.67 -14.41
N ASP A 169 2.45 12.32 -15.26
CA ASP A 169 2.11 12.61 -16.67
C ASP A 169 1.62 11.37 -17.42
N ARG A 170 2.21 10.22 -17.10
CA ARG A 170 1.86 8.94 -17.71
C ARG A 170 0.48 8.40 -17.28
N TRP A 171 0.02 8.80 -16.09
CA TRP A 171 -1.16 8.19 -15.47
C TRP A 171 -2.42 9.05 -15.62
N GLY A 172 -2.30 10.24 -16.22
CA GLY A 172 -3.42 11.15 -16.44
C GLY A 172 -4.08 11.68 -15.16
N VAL A 173 -3.33 11.68 -14.05
CA VAL A 173 -3.78 12.19 -12.74
C VAL A 173 -2.87 13.33 -12.31
N ALA A 174 -3.42 14.28 -11.57
CA ALA A 174 -2.62 15.32 -10.95
C ALA A 174 -1.70 14.71 -9.88
N SER A 175 -0.44 15.15 -9.86
CA SER A 175 0.56 14.62 -8.94
C SER A 175 0.19 14.89 -7.47
N PRO A 176 0.48 13.95 -6.57
CA PRO A 176 0.34 14.18 -5.13
C PRO A 176 1.14 15.38 -4.64
N VAL A 177 2.23 15.75 -5.34
CA VAL A 177 3.04 16.92 -5.00
C VAL A 177 2.25 18.22 -5.15
N GLU A 178 1.51 18.37 -6.27
CA GLU A 178 0.66 19.54 -6.50
C GLU A 178 -0.64 19.50 -5.67
N ARG A 179 -1.05 18.29 -5.25
CA ARG A 179 -2.26 18.05 -4.47
C ARG A 179 -2.01 17.85 -2.98
N ALA A 180 -0.82 18.17 -2.48
CA ALA A 180 -0.44 17.94 -1.08
C ALA A 180 -1.45 18.51 -0.08
N ALA A 181 -2.02 19.68 -0.36
CA ALA A 181 -3.04 20.33 0.49
C ALA A 181 -4.40 19.61 0.52
N GLU A 182 -4.65 18.67 -0.40
CA GLU A 182 -5.88 17.89 -0.46
C GLU A 182 -5.77 16.58 0.33
N ILE A 183 -4.55 16.14 0.67
CA ILE A 183 -4.29 14.90 1.40
C ILE A 183 -4.88 15.01 2.82
N ARG A 184 -5.64 13.99 3.20
CA ARG A 184 -6.33 13.92 4.48
C ARG A 184 -5.74 12.83 5.37
N GLY A 185 -5.53 13.17 6.64
CA GLY A 185 -4.96 12.27 7.63
C GLY A 185 -3.43 12.16 7.53
N PRO A 186 -2.80 11.37 8.42
CA PRO A 186 -1.36 11.20 8.42
C PRO A 186 -0.88 10.44 7.19
N LEU A 187 0.32 10.79 6.73
CA LEU A 187 0.97 10.19 5.58
C LEU A 187 2.38 9.71 5.95
N LEU A 188 2.75 8.51 5.48
CA LEU A 188 4.11 8.01 5.52
C LEU A 188 4.61 7.73 4.09
N GLY A 189 5.69 8.41 3.68
CA GLY A 189 6.35 8.21 2.39
C GLY A 189 7.74 7.61 2.55
N LEU A 190 8.02 6.50 1.87
CA LEU A 190 9.26 5.74 1.96
C LEU A 190 9.92 5.67 0.57
N PHE A 191 11.05 6.35 0.38
CA PHE A 191 11.68 6.52 -0.94
C PHE A 191 13.15 6.14 -0.93
N GLY A 192 13.65 5.63 -2.06
CA GLY A 192 15.07 5.38 -2.25
C GLY A 192 15.78 6.57 -2.88
N GLU A 193 16.95 6.96 -2.39
CA GLU A 193 17.73 8.06 -2.97
C GLU A 193 18.35 7.73 -4.33
N ALA A 194 18.54 6.43 -4.64
CA ALA A 194 19.05 5.99 -5.93
C ALA A 194 17.94 5.64 -6.94
N ASP A 195 16.69 6.00 -6.64
CA ASP A 195 15.56 5.82 -7.55
C ASP A 195 15.66 6.80 -8.73
N GLN A 196 15.92 6.27 -9.92
CA GLN A 196 16.04 7.08 -11.14
C GLN A 196 14.68 7.59 -11.68
N GLY A 197 13.57 6.97 -11.26
CA GLY A 197 12.21 7.37 -11.66
C GLY A 197 11.58 8.42 -10.75
N ILE A 198 12.12 8.56 -9.53
CA ILE A 198 11.61 9.49 -8.51
C ILE A 198 12.79 10.32 -7.96
N PRO A 199 13.12 11.46 -8.59
CA PRO A 199 14.22 12.30 -8.15
C PRO A 199 14.05 12.78 -6.70
N VAL A 200 15.14 12.80 -5.94
CA VAL A 200 15.15 13.25 -4.53
C VAL A 200 14.60 14.66 -4.38
N GLU A 201 14.85 15.54 -5.35
CA GLU A 201 14.33 16.90 -5.38
C GLU A 201 12.79 16.92 -5.41
N ARG A 202 12.19 15.98 -6.16
CA ARG A 202 10.72 15.86 -6.23
C ARG A 202 10.14 15.32 -4.92
N VAL A 203 10.85 14.43 -4.24
CA VAL A 203 10.47 13.96 -2.90
C VAL A 203 10.53 15.09 -1.88
N ARG A 204 11.60 15.91 -1.91
CA ARG A 204 11.73 17.07 -1.01
C ARG A 204 10.69 18.15 -1.28
N GLU A 205 10.33 18.37 -2.55
CA GLU A 205 9.23 19.26 -2.90
C GLU A 205 7.90 18.77 -2.32
N PHE A 206 7.64 17.46 -2.41
CA PHE A 206 6.45 16.86 -1.80
C PHE A 206 6.42 17.05 -0.28
N ASP A 207 7.53 16.74 0.40
CA ASP A 207 7.71 16.94 1.83
C ASP A 207 7.42 18.39 2.25
N GLN A 208 7.99 19.36 1.53
CA GLN A 208 7.77 20.79 1.79
C GLN A 208 6.30 21.18 1.57
N ASN A 209 5.66 20.72 0.48
CA ASN A 209 4.28 21.04 0.19
C ASN A 209 3.31 20.46 1.22
N LEU A 210 3.59 19.25 1.75
CA LEU A 210 2.84 18.67 2.87
C LEU A 210 3.00 19.49 4.15
N ALA A 211 4.23 19.94 4.45
CA ALA A 211 4.52 20.80 5.60
C ALA A 211 3.80 22.15 5.50
N ASP A 212 3.86 22.81 4.33
CA ASP A 212 3.21 24.09 4.08
C ASP A 212 1.67 24.00 4.16
N ALA A 213 1.12 22.83 3.81
CA ALA A 213 -0.30 22.52 3.92
C ALA A 213 -0.72 22.11 5.35
N GLY A 214 0.23 21.90 6.27
CA GLY A 214 -0.05 21.44 7.63
C GLY A 214 -0.53 19.99 7.72
N VAL A 215 -0.23 19.18 6.71
CA VAL A 215 -0.52 17.74 6.72
C VAL A 215 0.45 17.03 7.65
N GLU A 216 -0.07 16.22 8.58
CA GLU A 216 0.78 15.36 9.41
C GLU A 216 1.42 14.30 8.51
N HIS A 217 2.75 14.30 8.43
CA HIS A 217 3.46 13.39 7.53
C HIS A 217 4.87 13.05 8.03
N GLU A 218 5.39 11.97 7.49
CA GLU A 218 6.78 11.57 7.59
C GLU A 218 7.27 11.13 6.20
N ILE A 219 8.38 11.71 5.75
CA ILE A 219 9.07 11.30 4.53
C ILE A 219 10.44 10.73 4.90
N GLN A 220 10.67 9.46 4.59
CA GLN A 220 11.95 8.80 4.79
C GLN A 220 12.65 8.56 3.46
N LEU A 221 13.88 9.03 3.35
CA LEU A 221 14.80 8.73 2.25
C LEU A 221 15.82 7.68 2.69
N TYR A 222 16.03 6.66 1.86
CA TYR A 222 16.98 5.59 2.10
C TYR A 222 18.20 5.74 1.18
N PRO A 223 19.38 6.08 1.75
CA PRO A 223 20.60 6.27 0.97
C PRO A 223 20.97 5.03 0.15
N GLY A 224 21.24 5.24 -1.14
CA GLY A 224 21.65 4.17 -2.07
C GLY A 224 20.54 3.16 -2.44
N ALA A 225 19.36 3.23 -1.85
CA ALA A 225 18.27 2.33 -2.18
C ALA A 225 17.62 2.73 -3.53
N PRO A 226 17.43 1.79 -4.47
CA PRO A 226 16.77 2.06 -5.75
C PRO A 226 15.26 1.98 -5.64
N HIS A 227 14.56 2.18 -6.78
CA HIS A 227 13.15 1.80 -6.88
C HIS A 227 12.95 0.33 -6.52
N SER A 228 11.85 -0.01 -5.87
CA SER A 228 11.52 -1.38 -5.44
C SER A 228 12.53 -1.99 -4.45
N PHE A 229 13.16 -1.17 -3.60
CA PHE A 229 14.13 -1.66 -2.63
C PHE A 229 13.53 -2.61 -1.58
N PHE A 230 12.22 -2.49 -1.30
CA PHE A 230 11.52 -3.25 -0.26
C PHE A 230 11.18 -4.69 -0.68
N ASP A 231 11.45 -5.07 -1.91
CA ASP A 231 11.13 -6.38 -2.46
C ASP A 231 12.32 -7.04 -3.18
N ARG A 232 12.50 -6.72 -4.43
CA ARG A 232 13.50 -7.31 -5.32
C ARG A 232 14.93 -7.21 -4.80
N LYS A 233 15.21 -6.12 -4.06
CA LYS A 233 16.54 -5.79 -3.55
C LYS A 233 16.66 -5.94 -2.04
N TYR A 234 15.71 -6.60 -1.38
CA TYR A 234 15.68 -6.61 0.09
C TYR A 234 16.94 -7.21 0.74
N GLU A 235 17.59 -8.20 0.13
CA GLU A 235 18.83 -8.77 0.65
C GLU A 235 19.99 -7.77 0.63
N GLU A 236 20.07 -6.95 -0.41
CA GLU A 236 21.06 -5.89 -0.56
C GLU A 236 20.75 -4.68 0.33
N HIS A 237 19.47 -4.44 0.60
CA HIS A 237 18.96 -3.30 1.36
C HIS A 237 18.25 -3.73 2.65
N ALA A 238 18.72 -4.81 3.29
CA ALA A 238 18.08 -5.41 4.47
C ALA A 238 17.87 -4.41 5.62
N GLU A 239 18.82 -3.49 5.84
CA GLU A 239 18.68 -2.46 6.88
C GLU A 239 17.57 -1.46 6.54
N ALA A 240 17.49 -1.01 5.29
CA ALA A 240 16.40 -0.14 4.82
C ALA A 240 15.04 -0.83 4.90
N CYS A 241 14.97 -2.12 4.55
CA CYS A 241 13.75 -2.92 4.67
C CYS A 241 13.30 -3.08 6.13
N ALA A 242 14.24 -3.34 7.04
CA ALA A 242 13.94 -3.49 8.46
C ALA A 242 13.47 -2.15 9.08
N ASP A 243 14.09 -1.04 8.71
CA ASP A 243 13.66 0.29 9.13
C ASP A 243 12.28 0.64 8.56
N ALA A 244 12.05 0.37 7.27
CA ALA A 244 10.75 0.59 6.63
C ALA A 244 9.63 -0.20 7.32
N TRP A 245 9.85 -1.46 7.67
CA TRP A 245 8.91 -2.25 8.48
C TRP A 245 8.60 -1.58 9.83
N ARG A 246 9.62 -1.14 10.58
CA ARG A 246 9.40 -0.49 11.87
C ARG A 246 8.62 0.79 11.73
N ARG A 247 8.91 1.61 10.72
CA ARG A 247 8.16 2.86 10.45
C ARG A 247 6.70 2.58 10.10
N VAL A 248 6.43 1.62 9.21
CA VAL A 248 5.05 1.26 8.86
C VAL A 248 4.29 0.75 10.07
N LEU A 249 4.86 -0.15 10.86
CA LEU A 249 4.19 -0.68 12.05
C LEU A 249 4.03 0.37 13.14
N GLY A 250 5.02 1.24 13.32
CA GLY A 250 4.91 2.40 14.23
C GLY A 250 3.84 3.38 13.79
N PHE A 251 3.75 3.66 12.49
CA PHE A 251 2.70 4.49 11.91
C PHE A 251 1.31 3.88 12.16
N LEU A 252 1.11 2.59 11.89
CA LEU A 252 -0.14 1.88 12.15
C LEU A 252 -0.51 1.92 13.65
N GLN A 253 0.47 1.76 14.54
CA GLN A 253 0.25 1.87 15.97
C GLN A 253 -0.19 3.28 16.38
N GLY A 254 0.45 4.32 15.87
CA GLY A 254 0.08 5.71 16.14
C GLY A 254 -1.31 6.07 15.60
N VAL A 255 -1.71 5.51 14.45
CA VAL A 255 -3.07 5.66 13.92
C VAL A 255 -4.09 4.95 14.83
N GLU A 256 -3.80 3.73 15.26
CA GLU A 256 -4.69 2.96 16.15
C GLU A 256 -4.92 3.65 17.49
N GLU A 257 -3.89 4.23 18.09
CA GLU A 257 -4.01 5.00 19.34
C GLU A 257 -4.93 6.21 19.18
N ARG A 258 -4.95 6.85 18.02
CA ARG A 258 -5.87 7.97 17.72
C ARG A 258 -7.30 7.53 17.52
N VAL A 259 -7.50 6.44 16.77
CA VAL A 259 -8.84 5.88 16.50
C VAL A 259 -9.49 5.38 17.79
N SER A 260 -8.72 4.76 18.67
CA SER A 260 -9.22 4.18 19.94
C SER A 260 -9.35 5.21 21.07
N SER A 261 -8.83 6.44 20.89
CA SER A 261 -8.96 7.49 21.90
C SER A 261 -10.33 8.16 21.83
N PRO A 262 -11.11 8.20 22.90
CA PRO A 262 -12.40 8.89 22.91
C PRO A 262 -12.18 10.39 22.68
N GLN A 263 -12.90 10.97 21.72
CA GLN A 263 -12.95 12.41 21.46
C GLN A 263 -13.77 13.13 22.54
#